data_a34a21033bdde00e519c2f243ae51cbc
#
_entry.id   a34a21033bdde00e519c2f243ae51cbc
#
_cell.length_a   1.000
_cell.length_b   1.000
_cell.length_c   1.000
_cell.angle_alpha   90.00
_cell.angle_beta   90.00
_cell.angle_gamma   90.00
#
_symmetry.space_group_name_H-M   'P 1'
#
loop_
_entity.id
_entity.type
_entity.pdbx_description
1 polymer ?
#
loop_
_entity_poly.entity_id
_entity_poly.type
_entity_poly.pdbx_seq_one_letter_code
_entity_poly.pdbx_strand_id
1 'polypeptide(L)'
;LLEDYNKGNLERQVPPAQSGPQPGKAGRDRPIVIMLDPGHGGEDSGAVGKYRTREKDVVLQIARRLRALIDKEGNMKAYMTRNEDVFIPLKVRVAKAQKQRADLFVSIHADAFTSRQ
;
A
#
# COMPACT_ATOMS: atom_id res chain seq x y z
N LEU A 1 6.62 -5.40 14.21
CA LEU A 1 5.97 -4.16 14.37
C LEU A 1 5.04 -3.82 13.25
N LEU A 2 5.57 -3.72 12.08
CA LEU A 2 4.76 -3.50 10.93
C LEU A 2 3.87 -4.69 10.69
N GLU A 3 4.37 -5.85 10.93
CA GLU A 3 3.60 -7.05 10.82
C GLU A 3 2.45 -7.08 11.76
N ASP A 4 2.70 -6.69 13.00
CA ASP A 4 1.65 -6.66 13.99
C ASP A 4 0.59 -5.66 13.61
N TYR A 5 1.01 -4.56 13.09
CA TYR A 5 0.07 -3.56 12.65
C TYR A 5 -0.83 -4.11 11.56
N ASN A 6 -0.24 -4.70 10.56
CA ASN A 6 -1.01 -5.24 9.47
C ASN A 6 -1.96 -6.32 9.91
N LYS A 7 -1.50 -7.18 10.77
CA LYS A 7 -2.33 -8.24 11.24
C LYS A 7 -3.42 -7.77 12.16
N GLY A 8 -3.06 -6.97 13.12
CA GLY A 8 -4.00 -6.56 14.11
C GLY A 8 -4.88 -5.42 13.70
N ASN A 9 -4.26 -4.37 13.24
CA ASN A 9 -5.01 -3.17 12.96
C ASN A 9 -5.70 -3.15 11.62
N LEU A 10 -5.01 -3.59 10.62
CA LEU A 10 -5.59 -3.53 9.31
C LEU A 10 -6.79 -4.44 9.21
N GLU A 11 -6.68 -5.61 9.74
CA GLU A 11 -7.79 -6.54 9.71
C GLU A 11 -8.99 -6.00 10.45
N ARG A 12 -8.74 -5.30 11.52
CA ARG A 12 -9.84 -4.74 12.26
C ARG A 12 -10.43 -3.55 11.57
N GLN A 13 -9.61 -2.82 10.85
CA GLN A 13 -10.08 -1.63 10.21
C GLN A 13 -10.78 -1.90 8.91
N VAL A 14 -10.62 -3.08 8.38
CA VAL A 14 -11.36 -3.48 7.21
C VAL A 14 -12.29 -4.58 7.67
N PRO A 15 -13.38 -4.22 8.23
CA PRO A 15 -14.28 -5.20 8.83
C PRO A 15 -14.83 -6.16 7.82
N PRO A 16 -15.07 -7.32 8.28
CA PRO A 16 -15.63 -8.34 7.42
C PRO A 16 -16.91 -7.89 6.75
N ALA A 17 -17.61 -7.04 7.39
CA ALA A 17 -18.85 -6.58 6.82
C ALA A 17 -18.63 -5.86 5.51
N GLN A 18 -17.51 -5.22 5.40
CA GLN A 18 -17.20 -4.55 4.20
C GLN A 18 -16.74 -5.45 3.13
N SER A 19 -15.92 -6.35 3.51
CA SER A 19 -15.34 -7.19 2.53
C SER A 19 -16.15 -8.43 2.30
N GLY A 20 -16.94 -8.79 3.24
CA GLY A 20 -17.65 -10.02 3.10
C GLY A 20 -18.77 -10.04 2.13
N PRO A 21 -19.74 -9.36 2.44
CA PRO A 21 -20.97 -9.54 1.74
C PRO A 21 -20.97 -9.29 0.28
N GLN A 22 -20.60 -8.20 -0.07
CA GLN A 22 -20.79 -7.89 -1.39
C GLN A 22 -19.73 -8.28 -2.28
N PRO A 23 -18.59 -8.59 -1.82
CA PRO A 23 -17.51 -8.74 -2.74
C PRO A 23 -17.87 -9.62 -3.87
N GLY A 24 -18.46 -10.66 -3.58
CA GLY A 24 -18.73 -11.57 -4.61
C GLY A 24 -19.49 -10.97 -5.72
N LYS A 25 -20.58 -10.41 -5.41
CA LYS A 25 -21.39 -9.87 -6.41
C LYS A 25 -20.99 -8.55 -6.83
N ALA A 26 -20.74 -7.71 -5.89
CA ALA A 26 -20.39 -6.39 -6.28
C ALA A 26 -19.17 -6.41 -7.14
N GLY A 27 -18.29 -7.34 -6.89
CA GLY A 27 -17.08 -7.40 -7.64
C GLY A 27 -17.26 -7.65 -9.09
N ARG A 28 -18.40 -8.14 -9.46
CA ARG A 28 -18.59 -8.42 -10.85
C ARG A 28 -18.76 -7.14 -11.58
N ASP A 29 -19.52 -6.23 -11.04
CA ASP A 29 -19.82 -5.01 -11.73
C ASP A 29 -18.87 -3.88 -11.42
N ARG A 30 -18.05 -4.01 -10.43
CA ARG A 30 -17.09 -2.98 -10.16
C ARG A 30 -15.72 -3.60 -9.98
N PRO A 31 -14.68 -2.86 -10.26
CA PRO A 31 -13.34 -3.41 -10.18
C PRO A 31 -12.92 -3.67 -8.74
N ILE A 32 -11.97 -4.54 -8.59
CA ILE A 32 -11.34 -4.78 -7.32
C ILE A 32 -10.45 -3.57 -7.07
N VAL A 33 -10.61 -2.94 -5.93
CA VAL A 33 -9.85 -1.74 -5.60
C VAL A 33 -8.68 -2.08 -4.72
N ILE A 34 -7.51 -1.67 -5.13
CA ILE A 34 -6.28 -1.95 -4.40
C ILE A 34 -5.62 -0.64 -4.01
N MET A 35 -5.31 -0.50 -2.72
CA MET A 35 -4.57 0.66 -2.27
C MET A 35 -3.11 0.27 -2.12
N LEU A 36 -2.26 0.91 -2.90
CA LEU A 36 -0.83 0.68 -2.82
C LEU A 36 -0.22 1.71 -1.88
N ASP A 37 0.60 1.24 -0.97
CA ASP A 37 1.16 2.09 0.05
C ASP A 37 2.69 2.07 -0.01
N PRO A 38 3.28 2.95 -0.83
CA PRO A 38 4.74 3.05 -0.83
C PRO A 38 5.18 3.68 0.47
N GLY A 39 5.92 2.93 1.26
CA GLY A 39 6.30 3.37 2.60
C GLY A 39 7.19 4.58 2.61
N HIS A 40 7.23 5.23 3.77
CA HIS A 40 8.11 6.37 3.99
C HIS A 40 7.74 7.56 3.13
N GLY A 41 8.67 8.43 2.86
CA GLY A 41 8.43 9.61 2.04
C GLY A 41 8.83 10.89 2.75
N GLY A 42 9.15 11.92 1.99
CA GLY A 42 9.49 13.20 2.55
C GLY A 42 10.71 13.11 3.42
N GLU A 43 10.58 13.55 4.66
CA GLU A 43 11.68 13.52 5.59
C GLU A 43 12.00 12.12 6.08
N ASP A 44 11.10 11.19 5.87
CA ASP A 44 11.33 9.82 6.26
C ASP A 44 11.88 9.07 5.05
N SER A 45 13.18 8.90 4.99
CA SER A 45 13.80 8.26 3.84
C SER A 45 13.63 6.75 3.87
N GLY A 46 13.28 6.17 5.01
CA GLY A 46 13.34 4.74 5.16
C GLY A 46 14.77 4.29 5.18
N ALA A 47 15.01 3.06 4.84
CA ALA A 47 16.36 2.53 4.82
C ALA A 47 17.17 3.21 3.72
N VAL A 48 18.47 3.31 3.94
CA VAL A 48 19.37 3.91 2.96
C VAL A 48 20.40 2.85 2.59
N GLY A 49 20.43 2.51 1.33
CA GLY A 49 21.34 1.49 0.87
C GLY A 49 22.62 2.03 0.33
N LYS A 50 23.34 1.19 -0.40
CA LYS A 50 24.57 1.59 -1.03
C LYS A 50 24.29 2.70 -1.99
N TYR A 51 25.28 3.54 -2.20
CA TYR A 51 25.16 4.63 -3.15
C TYR A 51 24.03 5.59 -2.79
N ARG A 52 23.67 5.59 -1.50
CA ARG A 52 22.65 6.52 -0.99
C ARG A 52 21.27 6.30 -1.58
N THR A 53 21.00 5.12 -2.04
CA THR A 53 19.66 4.79 -2.51
C THR A 53 18.73 4.80 -1.32
N ARG A 54 17.64 5.50 -1.43
CA ARG A 54 16.68 5.61 -0.33
C ARG A 54 15.47 4.76 -0.58
N GLU A 55 15.04 4.11 0.47
CA GLU A 55 13.89 3.23 0.37
C GLU A 55 12.68 3.98 -0.18
N LYS A 56 12.46 5.20 0.28
CA LYS A 56 11.28 5.95 -0.14
C LYS A 56 11.20 6.11 -1.65
N ASP A 57 12.33 6.24 -2.31
CA ASP A 57 12.35 6.43 -3.75
C ASP A 57 12.10 5.13 -4.48
N VAL A 58 12.69 4.06 -3.98
CA VAL A 58 12.54 2.75 -4.59
C VAL A 58 11.10 2.29 -4.52
N VAL A 59 10.51 2.40 -3.34
CA VAL A 59 9.14 1.89 -3.18
C VAL A 59 8.13 2.74 -3.95
N LEU A 60 8.41 4.02 -4.12
CA LEU A 60 7.52 4.85 -4.90
C LEU A 60 7.53 4.41 -6.36
N GLN A 61 8.71 4.12 -6.89
CA GLN A 61 8.81 3.65 -8.26
C GLN A 61 8.16 2.29 -8.44
N ILE A 62 8.35 1.41 -7.49
CA ILE A 62 7.73 0.09 -7.56
C ILE A 62 6.21 0.24 -7.56
N ALA A 63 5.71 1.09 -6.68
CA ALA A 63 4.26 1.29 -6.59
C ALA A 63 3.70 1.85 -7.89
N ARG A 64 4.41 2.79 -8.50
CA ARG A 64 3.95 3.36 -9.75
C ARG A 64 3.89 2.34 -10.86
N ARG A 65 4.87 1.47 -10.93
CA ARG A 65 4.89 0.44 -11.95
C ARG A 65 3.79 -0.58 -11.69
N LEU A 66 3.61 -0.93 -10.44
CA LEU A 66 2.57 -1.89 -10.09
C LEU A 66 1.20 -1.31 -10.39
N ARG A 67 1.01 -0.03 -10.12
CA ARG A 67 -0.24 0.62 -10.42
C ARG A 67 -0.55 0.56 -11.91
N ALA A 68 0.46 0.82 -12.72
CA ALA A 68 0.26 0.77 -14.16
C ALA A 68 -0.14 -0.62 -14.63
N LEU A 69 0.47 -1.63 -14.04
CA LEU A 69 0.13 -3.00 -14.40
C LEU A 69 -1.28 -3.36 -13.96
N ILE A 70 -1.64 -2.95 -12.76
CA ILE A 70 -2.96 -3.23 -12.25
C ILE A 70 -4.03 -2.54 -13.10
N ASP A 71 -3.77 -1.30 -13.45
CA ASP A 71 -4.77 -0.53 -14.20
C ASP A 71 -4.98 -1.08 -15.61
N LYS A 72 -4.07 -1.89 -16.08
CA LYS A 72 -4.26 -2.52 -17.38
C LYS A 72 -5.23 -3.67 -17.32
N GLU A 73 -5.44 -4.19 -16.13
CA GLU A 73 -6.39 -5.26 -15.96
C GLU A 73 -7.75 -4.64 -15.92
N GLY A 74 -8.65 -5.08 -16.72
CA GLY A 74 -9.95 -4.44 -16.81
C GLY A 74 -10.80 -4.55 -15.56
N ASN A 75 -10.44 -5.43 -14.66
CA ASN A 75 -11.25 -5.65 -13.47
C ASN A 75 -10.59 -5.19 -12.17
N MET A 76 -9.55 -4.39 -12.28
CA MET A 76 -8.86 -3.91 -11.09
C MET A 76 -8.54 -2.44 -11.21
N LYS A 77 -8.43 -1.78 -10.07
CA LYS A 77 -8.09 -0.37 -10.04
C LYS A 77 -7.18 -0.12 -8.87
N ALA A 78 -6.09 0.59 -9.08
CA ALA A 78 -5.17 0.87 -8.00
C ALA A 78 -5.14 2.35 -7.66
N TYR A 79 -5.04 2.61 -6.36
CA TYR A 79 -4.82 3.95 -5.85
C TYR A 79 -3.54 3.89 -5.04
N MET A 80 -2.96 5.03 -4.76
CA MET A 80 -1.73 5.08 -3.99
C MET A 80 -1.89 6.02 -2.82
N THR A 81 -1.29 5.68 -1.69
CA THR A 81 -1.35 6.54 -0.53
C THR A 81 -0.59 7.83 -0.76
N ARG A 82 0.48 7.76 -1.56
CA ARG A 82 1.18 8.96 -1.97
C ARG A 82 1.69 8.76 -3.39
N ASN A 83 1.75 9.85 -4.13
CA ASN A 83 2.24 9.82 -5.52
C ASN A 83 3.53 10.57 -5.68
N GLU A 84 4.02 11.17 -4.62
CA GLU A 84 5.25 11.94 -4.68
C GLU A 84 6.03 11.78 -3.40
N ASP A 85 7.13 12.48 -3.32
CA ASP A 85 8.03 12.37 -2.18
C ASP A 85 7.51 13.19 -1.02
N VAL A 86 6.48 12.70 -0.38
CA VAL A 86 5.90 13.34 0.79
C VAL A 86 5.68 12.28 1.85
N PHE A 87 5.66 12.68 3.09
CA PHE A 87 5.43 11.76 4.18
C PHE A 87 3.95 11.74 4.54
N ILE A 88 3.40 10.55 4.60
CA ILE A 88 2.01 10.36 5.01
C ILE A 88 2.03 9.48 6.26
N PRO A 89 1.50 9.94 7.37
CA PRO A 89 1.45 9.12 8.59
C PRO A 89 0.65 7.85 8.35
N LEU A 90 1.04 6.82 9.05
CA LEU A 90 0.42 5.51 8.86
C LEU A 90 -1.09 5.55 9.00
N LYS A 91 -1.56 6.26 10.00
CA LYS A 91 -2.98 6.37 10.22
C LYS A 91 -3.70 6.98 9.02
N VAL A 92 -3.08 7.95 8.39
CA VAL A 92 -3.68 8.59 7.23
C VAL A 92 -3.65 7.65 6.03
N ARG A 93 -2.61 6.84 5.92
CA ARG A 93 -2.54 5.88 4.82
C ARG A 93 -3.70 4.91 4.89
N VAL A 94 -3.99 4.44 6.08
CA VAL A 94 -5.11 3.52 6.27
C VAL A 94 -6.43 4.24 5.98
N ALA A 95 -6.55 5.48 6.42
CA ALA A 95 -7.76 6.22 6.17
C ALA A 95 -8.01 6.43 4.68
N LYS A 96 -6.94 6.63 3.92
CA LYS A 96 -7.09 6.76 2.48
C LYS A 96 -7.63 5.49 1.86
N ALA A 97 -7.15 4.35 2.35
CA ALA A 97 -7.64 3.08 1.83
C ALA A 97 -9.11 2.91 2.14
N GLN A 98 -9.50 3.28 3.33
CA GLN A 98 -10.89 3.16 3.73
C GLN A 98 -11.78 4.09 2.92
N LYS A 99 -11.30 5.28 2.65
CA LYS A 99 -12.08 6.22 1.89
C LYS A 99 -12.35 5.72 0.49
N GLN A 100 -11.38 5.04 -0.09
CA GLN A 100 -11.55 4.48 -1.43
C GLN A 100 -12.23 3.13 -1.41
N ARG A 101 -12.55 2.63 -0.21
CA ARG A 101 -13.17 1.33 -0.07
C ARG A 101 -12.31 0.26 -0.70
N ALA A 102 -11.04 0.29 -0.39
CA ALA A 102 -10.11 -0.66 -0.98
C ALA A 102 -10.42 -2.07 -0.52
N ASP A 103 -10.32 -2.99 -1.45
CA ASP A 103 -10.49 -4.40 -1.14
C ASP A 103 -9.19 -4.99 -0.63
N LEU A 104 -8.08 -4.37 -1.01
CA LEU A 104 -6.76 -4.82 -0.60
C LEU A 104 -5.88 -3.62 -0.28
N PHE A 105 -5.10 -3.75 0.75
CA PHE A 105 -4.13 -2.73 1.11
C PHE A 105 -2.75 -3.37 1.04
N VAL A 106 -1.93 -2.90 0.12
CA VAL A 106 -0.61 -3.50 -0.10
C VAL A 106 0.46 -2.49 0.23
N SER A 107 1.18 -2.74 1.31
CA SER A 107 2.24 -1.84 1.74
C SER A 107 3.56 -2.33 1.15
N ILE A 108 4.32 -1.43 0.57
CA ILE A 108 5.54 -1.76 -0.13
C ILE A 108 6.73 -1.16 0.60
N HIS A 109 7.66 -2.02 0.96
CA HIS A 109 8.86 -1.62 1.69
C HIS A 109 10.07 -2.32 1.11
N ALA A 110 11.23 -1.72 1.31
CA ALA A 110 12.47 -2.31 0.84
C ALA A 110 13.52 -2.07 1.90
N ASP A 111 13.34 -2.75 3.03
CA ASP A 111 14.21 -2.54 4.18
C ASP A 111 15.61 -2.99 3.89
N ALA A 112 16.56 -2.26 4.40
CA ALA A 112 17.93 -2.68 4.32
C ALA A 112 18.10 -3.84 5.28
N PHE A 113 18.84 -4.81 4.86
CA PHE A 113 19.08 -5.98 5.69
C PHE A 113 20.55 -6.28 5.69
N THR A 114 21.13 -6.36 6.87
CA THR A 114 22.51 -6.68 6.99
C THR A 114 22.65 -8.02 7.68
N SER A 115 23.27 -8.93 6.99
CA SER A 115 23.49 -10.23 7.58
C SER A 115 24.79 -10.21 8.35
N ARG A 116 24.75 -10.73 9.52
CA ARG A 116 25.92 -10.73 10.38
C ARG A 116 26.41 -12.11 10.59
N GLN A 117 26.78 -12.73 9.63
CA GLN A 117 27.26 -14.07 9.81
C GLN A 117 28.62 -14.17 10.27
#